data_5f12fb3e96f793bd40e7579bef2c3482
#
_entry.id   5f12fb3e96f793bd40e7579bef2c3482
#
_cell.length_a   1.000
_cell.length_b   1.000
_cell.length_c   1.000
_cell.angle_alpha   90.00
_cell.angle_beta   90.00
_cell.angle_gamma   90.00
#
_symmetry.space_group_name_H-M   'P 1'
#
loop_
_entity.id
_entity.type
_entity.pdbx_description
1 polymer ?
#
loop_
_entity_poly.entity_id
_entity_poly.type
_entity_poly.pdbx_seq_one_letter_code
_entity_poly.pdbx_strand_id
1 'polypeptide(L)'
;MLVEEMRKDKLMKLVKQYSSSRHAELDALALQNQGILTHVSSKHSYSLGGFVTGVFSVGLWVIFDHQTEDANMFLEDSSHEVSTGFSPAELEDLKEQSKYHSHSALNRFLIYVFTGLGISAVLVSFLLCAYW
;
A
#
# COMPACT_ATOMS: atom_id res chain seq x y z
N MET A 1 -2.66 -21.16 -6.13
CA MET A 1 -1.34 -21.60 -5.65
C MET A 1 -0.34 -20.46 -5.62
N LEU A 2 -0.04 -19.81 -6.74
CA LEU A 2 0.89 -18.65 -6.80
C LEU A 2 0.49 -17.48 -5.88
N VAL A 3 -0.79 -17.15 -5.78
CA VAL A 3 -1.31 -16.04 -4.96
C VAL A 3 -1.16 -16.29 -3.46
N GLU A 4 -1.22 -17.54 -3.02
CA GLU A 4 -1.09 -17.94 -1.62
C GLU A 4 0.37 -17.92 -1.16
N GLU A 5 1.28 -18.29 -2.05
CA GLU A 5 2.73 -18.20 -1.83
C GLU A 5 3.21 -16.75 -1.78
N MET A 6 2.75 -15.91 -2.70
CA MET A 6 3.00 -14.46 -2.69
C MET A 6 2.44 -13.74 -1.46
N ARG A 7 1.39 -14.28 -0.84
CA ARG A 7 0.80 -13.73 0.39
C ARG A 7 1.67 -14.00 1.62
N LYS A 8 2.41 -15.09 1.63
CA LYS A 8 3.35 -15.47 2.69
C LYS A 8 4.64 -14.63 2.65
N ASP A 9 5.01 -14.16 1.47
CA ASP A 9 6.27 -13.45 1.21
C ASP A 9 6.13 -11.91 1.27
N LYS A 10 4.95 -11.42 1.67
CA LYS A 10 4.67 -9.98 1.78
C LYS A 10 5.17 -9.40 3.10
N LEU A 11 6.46 -9.40 3.28
CA LEU A 11 7.15 -8.70 4.37
C LEU A 11 7.84 -7.46 3.80
N MET A 12 7.21 -6.29 3.98
CA MET A 12 7.82 -5.02 3.58
C MET A 12 9.15 -4.84 4.29
N LYS A 13 10.25 -4.73 3.53
CA LYS A 13 11.59 -4.44 4.04
C LYS A 13 12.05 -3.05 3.65
N LEU A 14 12.58 -2.33 4.62
CA LEU A 14 13.23 -1.05 4.40
C LEU A 14 14.59 -1.30 3.71
N VAL A 15 14.75 -0.73 2.52
CA VAL A 15 15.99 -0.86 1.73
C VAL A 15 16.88 0.35 1.92
N LYS A 16 16.31 1.57 1.91
CA LYS A 16 17.08 2.80 2.01
C LYS A 16 16.29 3.94 2.64
N GLN A 17 16.98 4.82 3.34
CA GLN A 17 16.41 6.05 3.90
C GLN A 17 16.96 7.28 3.19
N TYR A 18 16.09 8.25 2.96
CA TYR A 18 16.40 9.50 2.28
C TYR A 18 16.00 10.70 3.11
N SER A 19 16.72 11.78 2.99
CA SER A 19 16.34 13.08 3.54
C SER A 19 15.33 13.83 2.66
N SER A 20 15.13 13.38 1.43
CA SER A 20 14.23 13.98 0.43
C SER A 20 13.31 12.93 -0.19
N SER A 21 12.00 13.23 -0.25
CA SER A 21 11.01 12.39 -0.93
C SER A 21 11.30 12.25 -2.42
N ARG A 22 11.84 13.30 -3.05
CA ARG A 22 12.14 13.29 -4.48
C ARG A 22 13.19 12.24 -4.86
N HIS A 23 14.24 12.09 -4.06
CA HIS A 23 15.25 11.05 -4.32
C HIS A 23 14.71 9.65 -4.06
N ALA A 24 13.90 9.47 -3.01
CA ALA A 24 13.23 8.21 -2.76
C ALA A 24 12.28 7.80 -3.89
N GLU A 25 11.53 8.75 -4.45
CA GLU A 25 10.61 8.51 -5.56
C GLU A 25 11.35 8.18 -6.88
N LEU A 26 12.50 8.82 -7.14
CA LEU A 26 13.32 8.51 -8.32
C LEU A 26 13.90 7.10 -8.25
N ASP A 27 14.45 6.71 -7.12
CA ASP A 27 14.98 5.37 -6.92
C ASP A 27 13.86 4.32 -6.90
N ALA A 28 12.68 4.64 -6.33
CA ALA A 28 11.51 3.79 -6.41
C ALA A 28 11.04 3.56 -7.85
N LEU A 29 11.01 4.61 -8.66
CA LEU A 29 10.64 4.51 -10.08
C LEU A 29 11.65 3.68 -10.87
N ALA A 30 12.95 3.83 -10.58
CA ALA A 30 13.99 3.04 -11.22
C ALA A 30 13.83 1.54 -10.90
N LEU A 31 13.58 1.18 -9.63
CA LEU A 31 13.30 -0.19 -9.22
C LEU A 31 12.00 -0.75 -9.83
N GLN A 32 10.95 0.06 -9.89
CA GLN A 32 9.68 -0.34 -10.51
C GLN A 32 9.81 -0.63 -12.00
N ASN A 33 10.67 0.11 -12.70
CA ASN A 33 10.98 -0.16 -14.10
C ASN A 33 11.70 -1.50 -14.31
N GLN A 34 12.36 -2.01 -13.28
CA GLN A 34 12.96 -3.35 -13.25
C GLN A 34 12.01 -4.44 -12.72
N GLY A 35 10.74 -4.10 -12.48
CA GLY A 35 9.74 -5.05 -11.99
C GLY A 35 9.77 -5.27 -10.48
N ILE A 36 10.52 -4.48 -9.71
CA ILE A 36 10.56 -4.55 -8.25
C ILE A 36 9.47 -3.66 -7.67
N LEU A 37 8.56 -4.25 -6.89
CA LEU A 37 7.48 -3.50 -6.25
C LEU A 37 7.98 -2.77 -5.00
N THR A 38 7.85 -1.44 -5.04
CA THR A 38 8.33 -0.56 -3.98
C THR A 38 7.22 0.29 -3.39
N HIS A 39 7.42 0.71 -2.14
CA HIS A 39 6.59 1.68 -1.44
C HIS A 39 7.48 2.76 -0.83
N VAL A 40 7.14 4.02 -1.07
CA VAL A 40 7.81 5.17 -0.43
C VAL A 40 6.96 5.63 0.74
N SER A 41 7.52 5.59 1.96
CA SER A 41 6.82 6.10 3.13
C SER A 41 6.67 7.62 3.03
N SER A 42 5.42 8.10 3.12
CA SER A 42 5.17 9.54 3.02
C SER A 42 5.65 10.27 4.26
N LYS A 43 6.15 11.49 4.07
CA LYS A 43 6.53 12.44 5.14
C LYS A 43 5.43 12.62 6.20
N HIS A 44 4.18 12.50 5.81
CA HIS A 44 3.02 12.75 6.68
C HIS A 44 2.77 11.64 7.71
N SER A 45 3.19 10.41 7.45
CA SER A 45 3.08 9.32 8.43
C SER A 45 4.02 9.48 9.63
N TYR A 46 5.08 10.27 9.48
CA TYR A 46 6.07 10.56 10.55
C TYR A 46 5.90 11.96 11.17
N SER A 47 4.86 12.70 10.81
CA SER A 47 4.63 14.07 11.26
C SER A 47 4.58 14.22 12.79
N LEU A 48 4.13 13.20 13.51
CA LEU A 48 4.13 13.18 14.98
C LEU A 48 5.51 12.88 15.58
N GLY A 49 6.30 12.00 14.94
CA GLY A 49 7.66 11.67 15.40
C GLY A 49 8.70 12.73 15.04
N GLY A 50 8.58 13.34 13.85
CA GLY A 50 9.50 14.38 13.37
C GLY A 50 9.44 15.69 14.14
N PHE A 51 8.32 16.00 14.78
CA PHE A 51 8.20 17.17 15.67
C PHE A 51 9.03 17.02 16.95
N VAL A 52 9.28 15.77 17.37
CA VAL A 52 10.05 15.47 18.58
C VAL A 52 11.54 15.30 18.28
N THR A 53 11.92 14.79 17.12
CA THR A 53 13.33 14.45 16.80
C THR A 53 13.98 15.35 15.75
N GLY A 54 13.20 16.17 15.01
CA GLY A 54 13.73 17.06 13.97
C GLY A 54 14.30 16.36 12.73
N VAL A 55 14.28 15.04 12.67
CA VAL A 55 14.82 14.24 11.56
C VAL A 55 13.68 13.75 10.67
N PHE A 56 13.55 14.36 9.50
CA PHE A 56 12.59 13.93 8.46
C PHE A 56 13.28 12.94 7.53
N SER A 57 13.09 11.64 7.74
CA SER A 57 13.57 10.61 6.83
C SER A 57 12.39 9.94 6.09
N VAL A 58 12.56 9.76 4.79
CA VAL A 58 11.65 9.03 3.92
C VAL A 58 12.25 7.66 3.66
N GLY A 59 11.51 6.59 3.96
CA GLY A 59 11.95 5.23 3.73
C GLY A 59 11.50 4.72 2.36
N LEU A 60 12.41 4.07 1.65
CA LEU A 60 12.10 3.26 0.48
C LEU A 60 12.00 1.79 0.90
N TRP A 61 10.84 1.20 0.68
CA TRP A 61 10.49 -0.14 1.09
C TRP A 61 10.26 -1.02 -0.13
N VAL A 62 10.77 -2.24 -0.09
CA VAL A 62 10.43 -3.29 -1.04
C VAL A 62 9.30 -4.13 -0.45
N ILE A 63 8.30 -4.46 -1.27
CA ILE A 63 7.07 -5.10 -0.82
C ILE A 63 7.28 -6.59 -0.60
N PHE A 64 8.08 -7.24 -1.45
CA PHE A 64 8.35 -8.68 -1.40
C PHE A 64 9.77 -8.96 -0.92
N ASP A 65 9.90 -9.86 0.04
CA ASP A 65 11.17 -10.18 0.67
C ASP A 65 12.21 -10.71 -0.32
N HIS A 66 11.80 -11.58 -1.27
CA HIS A 66 12.68 -12.16 -2.28
C HIS A 66 13.27 -11.14 -3.26
N GLN A 67 12.66 -9.94 -3.39
CA GLN A 67 13.17 -8.85 -4.26
C GLN A 67 14.16 -7.93 -3.55
N THR A 68 14.35 -8.10 -2.24
CA THR A 68 15.14 -7.15 -1.42
C THR A 68 16.63 -7.15 -1.80
N GLU A 69 17.18 -8.32 -2.09
CA GLU A 69 18.59 -8.46 -2.44
C GLU A 69 18.90 -7.82 -3.79
N ASP A 70 18.10 -8.10 -4.81
CA ASP A 70 18.20 -7.48 -6.13
C ASP A 70 18.00 -5.95 -6.06
N ALA A 71 17.06 -5.48 -5.22
CA ALA A 71 16.84 -4.06 -5.02
C ALA A 71 18.06 -3.37 -4.42
N ASN A 72 18.72 -3.97 -3.43
CA ASN A 72 19.94 -3.42 -2.85
C ASN A 72 21.08 -3.36 -3.86
N MET A 73 21.30 -4.45 -4.59
CA MET A 73 22.35 -4.52 -5.62
C MET A 73 22.12 -3.49 -6.73
N PHE A 74 20.88 -3.33 -7.18
CA PHE A 74 20.53 -2.33 -8.20
C PHE A 74 20.71 -0.90 -7.72
N LEU A 75 20.44 -0.62 -6.43
CA LEU A 75 20.64 0.73 -5.85
C LEU A 75 22.12 1.05 -5.61
N GLU A 76 22.97 0.05 -5.48
CA GLU A 76 24.43 0.21 -5.41
C GLU A 76 25.06 0.30 -6.81
N ASP A 77 24.60 -0.53 -7.73
CA ASP A 77 25.04 -0.55 -9.11
C ASP A 77 23.85 -0.67 -10.07
N SER A 78 23.50 0.43 -10.72
CA SER A 78 22.39 0.50 -11.68
C SER A 78 22.58 -0.37 -12.94
N SER A 79 23.77 -0.96 -13.13
CA SER A 79 24.02 -1.94 -14.19
C SER A 79 23.66 -3.38 -13.79
N HIS A 80 23.30 -3.63 -12.53
CA HIS A 80 22.89 -4.94 -12.04
C HIS A 80 21.63 -5.43 -12.74
N GLU A 81 21.67 -6.65 -13.28
CA GLU A 81 20.54 -7.28 -13.93
C GLU A 81 19.62 -7.91 -12.86
N VAL A 82 18.39 -7.36 -12.73
CA VAL A 82 17.41 -7.83 -11.75
C VAL A 82 16.79 -9.14 -12.24
N SER A 83 16.94 -10.18 -11.46
CA SER A 83 16.45 -11.54 -11.77
C SER A 83 15.07 -11.83 -11.16
N THR A 84 14.72 -11.15 -10.06
CA THR A 84 13.47 -11.37 -9.29
C THR A 84 12.37 -10.38 -9.64
N GLY A 85 12.56 -9.55 -10.67
CA GLY A 85 11.58 -8.58 -11.14
C GLY A 85 10.34 -9.22 -11.76
N PHE A 86 9.17 -8.67 -11.47
CA PHE A 86 7.93 -9.08 -12.12
C PHE A 86 7.88 -8.63 -13.57
N SER A 87 7.33 -9.46 -14.43
CA SER A 87 7.01 -9.07 -15.81
C SER A 87 5.92 -8.00 -15.85
N PRO A 88 5.84 -7.19 -16.92
CA PRO A 88 4.80 -6.17 -17.07
C PRO A 88 3.36 -6.73 -16.94
N ALA A 89 3.13 -7.95 -17.40
CA ALA A 89 1.83 -8.62 -17.31
C ALA A 89 1.47 -9.00 -15.86
N GLU A 90 2.43 -9.50 -15.08
CA GLU A 90 2.24 -9.82 -13.67
C GLU A 90 2.00 -8.56 -12.83
N LEU A 91 2.68 -7.45 -13.17
CA LEU A 91 2.47 -6.15 -12.52
C LEU A 91 1.06 -5.60 -12.77
N GLU A 92 0.50 -5.79 -13.96
CA GLU A 92 -0.85 -5.39 -14.31
C GLU A 92 -1.89 -6.20 -13.52
N ASP A 93 -1.73 -7.51 -13.46
CA ASP A 93 -2.58 -8.41 -12.66
C ASP A 93 -2.57 -8.05 -11.16
N LEU A 94 -1.41 -7.73 -10.60
CA LEU A 94 -1.28 -7.30 -9.21
C LEU A 94 -1.97 -5.96 -8.94
N LYS A 95 -1.90 -5.02 -9.88
CA LYS A 95 -2.60 -3.73 -9.80
C LYS A 95 -4.12 -3.90 -9.88
N GLU A 96 -4.62 -4.77 -10.75
CA GLU A 96 -6.06 -5.07 -10.85
C GLU A 96 -6.58 -5.74 -9.59
N GLN A 97 -5.89 -6.72 -9.05
CA GLN A 97 -6.28 -7.38 -7.80
C GLN A 97 -6.29 -6.41 -6.61
N SER A 98 -5.34 -5.49 -6.54
CA SER A 98 -5.29 -4.45 -5.52
C SER A 98 -6.51 -3.51 -5.58
N LYS A 99 -6.95 -3.13 -6.77
CA LYS A 99 -8.15 -2.30 -6.97
C LYS A 99 -9.43 -3.03 -6.53
N TYR A 100 -9.55 -4.31 -6.84
CA TYR A 100 -10.76 -5.09 -6.52
C TYR A 100 -10.98 -5.23 -5.01
N HIS A 101 -9.91 -5.40 -4.24
CA HIS A 101 -10.00 -5.54 -2.77
C HIS A 101 -10.41 -4.25 -2.06
N SER A 102 -9.98 -3.10 -2.55
CA SER A 102 -10.30 -1.79 -1.96
C SER A 102 -11.79 -1.43 -2.13
N HIS A 103 -12.35 -1.69 -3.30
CA HIS A 103 -13.76 -1.36 -3.58
C HIS A 103 -14.76 -2.25 -2.84
N SER A 104 -14.45 -3.52 -2.61
CA SER A 104 -15.38 -4.45 -1.96
C SER A 104 -15.57 -4.15 -0.46
N ALA A 105 -14.52 -3.73 0.22
CA ALA A 105 -14.59 -3.37 1.64
C ALA A 105 -15.38 -2.07 1.86
N LEU A 106 -15.16 -1.06 1.03
CA LEU A 106 -15.87 0.21 1.08
C LEU A 106 -17.37 0.02 0.77
N ASN A 107 -17.71 -0.79 -0.23
CA ASN A 107 -19.09 -1.04 -0.62
C ASN A 107 -19.86 -1.79 0.47
N ARG A 108 -19.24 -2.77 1.13
CA ARG A 108 -19.85 -3.46 2.30
C ARG A 108 -20.08 -2.49 3.45
N PHE A 109 -19.14 -1.64 3.77
CA PHE A 109 -19.28 -0.63 4.82
C PHE A 109 -20.44 0.32 4.54
N LEU A 110 -20.54 0.83 3.31
CA LEU A 110 -21.65 1.71 2.88
C LEU A 110 -23.02 1.02 3.01
N ILE A 111 -23.13 -0.27 2.60
CA ILE A 111 -24.36 -1.03 2.72
C ILE A 111 -24.79 -1.14 4.19
N TYR A 112 -23.89 -1.43 5.12
CA TYR A 112 -24.23 -1.52 6.55
C TYR A 112 -24.68 -0.18 7.13
N VAL A 113 -24.02 0.93 6.76
CA VAL A 113 -24.39 2.27 7.22
C VAL A 113 -25.77 2.66 6.70
N PHE A 114 -26.08 2.46 5.42
CA PHE A 114 -27.38 2.78 4.85
C PHE A 114 -28.51 1.90 5.40
N THR A 115 -28.24 0.62 5.62
CA THR A 115 -29.21 -0.31 6.22
C THR A 115 -29.52 0.07 7.66
N GLY A 116 -28.51 0.41 8.46
CA GLY A 116 -28.68 0.87 9.84
C GLY A 116 -29.47 2.17 9.95
N LEU A 117 -29.19 3.13 9.08
CA LEU A 117 -29.93 4.40 9.00
C LEU A 117 -31.41 4.19 8.61
N GLY A 118 -31.67 3.30 7.65
CA GLY A 118 -33.03 2.96 7.22
C GLY A 118 -33.85 2.34 8.35
N ILE A 119 -33.28 1.38 9.08
CA ILE A 119 -33.95 0.72 10.19
C ILE A 119 -34.24 1.73 11.33
N SER A 120 -33.31 2.62 11.65
CA SER A 120 -33.50 3.63 12.69
C SER A 120 -34.61 4.63 12.33
N ALA A 121 -34.70 5.03 11.08
CA ALA A 121 -35.77 5.95 10.62
C ALA A 121 -37.16 5.31 10.72
N VAL A 122 -37.28 4.03 10.36
CA VAL A 122 -38.54 3.28 10.48
C VAL A 122 -38.95 3.13 11.95
N LEU A 123 -38.01 2.83 12.85
CA LEU A 123 -38.29 2.71 14.30
C LEU A 123 -38.78 4.06 14.90
N VAL A 124 -38.12 5.16 14.53
CA VAL A 124 -38.52 6.48 14.98
C VAL A 124 -39.92 6.85 14.48
N SER A 125 -40.21 6.55 13.20
CA SER A 125 -41.55 6.79 12.63
C SER A 125 -42.63 5.98 13.33
N PHE A 126 -42.33 4.71 13.66
CA PHE A 126 -43.26 3.83 14.36
C PHE A 126 -43.54 4.32 15.80
N LEU A 127 -42.52 4.78 16.52
CA LEU A 127 -42.64 5.30 17.85
C LEU A 127 -43.46 6.62 17.86
N LEU A 128 -43.22 7.49 16.88
CA LEU A 128 -44.02 8.73 16.75
C LEU A 128 -45.52 8.45 16.44
N CYS A 129 -45.79 7.43 15.63
CA CYS A 129 -47.15 7.03 15.31
C CYS A 129 -47.88 6.33 16.49
N ALA A 130 -47.12 5.63 17.35
CA ALA A 130 -47.67 4.97 18.54
C ALA A 130 -47.89 5.92 19.73
N TYR A 131 -47.27 7.09 19.74
CA TYR A 131 -47.40 8.09 20.79
C TYR A 131 -48.42 9.21 20.45
N TRP A 132 -48.94 9.21 19.22
CA TRP A 132 -49.95 10.16 18.76
C TRP A 132 -51.28 9.46 18.56
#